data_7507d6e6b6ed4e56ef3b845518089301
#
_entry.id   7507d6e6b6ed4e56ef3b845518089301
#
_cell.length_a   1.000
_cell.length_b   1.000
_cell.length_c   1.000
_cell.angle_alpha   90.00
_cell.angle_beta   90.00
_cell.angle_gamma   90.00
#
_symmetry.space_group_name_H-M   'P 1'
#
loop_
_entity.id
_entity.type
_entity.pdbx_description
1 polymer ?
#
loop_
_entity_poly.entity_id
_entity_poly.type
_entity_poly.pdbx_seq_one_letter_code
_entity_poly.pdbx_strand_id
1 'polypeptide(L)'
;EEAGELLGFACFGPIPCTRASHDLYWIVVRPDRQGGGLGRRLLAAAEARIAAAGGRRVYIDTSSRAQYAPTRAFYRACGFHQEALLADFYDQGDGKAIFCKVLHPPR
;
A
#
# COMPACT_ATOMS: atom_id res chain seq x y z
N GLU A 1 -11.20 -7.64 -12.21
CA GLU A 1 -11.09 -8.13 -13.59
C GLU A 1 -12.20 -7.58 -14.46
N GLU A 2 -11.90 -7.32 -15.70
CA GLU A 2 -12.87 -6.79 -16.64
C GLU A 2 -12.79 -7.65 -17.91
N ALA A 3 -13.92 -8.18 -18.36
CA ALA A 3 -14.01 -9.06 -19.53
C ALA A 3 -13.05 -10.25 -19.45
N GLY A 4 -12.79 -10.77 -18.26
CA GLY A 4 -11.88 -11.89 -18.05
C GLY A 4 -10.40 -11.54 -18.09
N GLU A 5 -10.05 -10.28 -18.27
CA GLU A 5 -8.66 -9.84 -18.28
C GLU A 5 -8.22 -9.37 -16.90
N LEU A 6 -7.00 -9.74 -16.52
CA LEU A 6 -6.41 -9.25 -15.28
C LEU A 6 -5.84 -7.85 -15.50
N LEU A 7 -6.45 -6.85 -14.87
CA LEU A 7 -6.04 -5.45 -15.01
C LEU A 7 -5.05 -5.03 -13.94
N GLY A 8 -5.06 -5.72 -12.81
CA GLY A 8 -4.16 -5.41 -11.71
C GLY A 8 -4.40 -6.32 -10.52
N PHE A 9 -3.53 -6.22 -9.52
CA PHE A 9 -3.66 -7.00 -8.29
C PHE A 9 -2.94 -6.32 -7.14
N ALA A 10 -3.29 -6.72 -5.92
CA ALA A 10 -2.60 -6.30 -4.70
C ALA A 10 -2.21 -7.52 -3.90
N CYS A 11 -1.05 -7.45 -3.22
CA CYS A 11 -0.56 -8.50 -2.33
C CYS A 11 -0.44 -7.95 -0.93
N PHE A 12 -1.02 -8.64 0.04
CA PHE A 12 -0.99 -8.21 1.43
C PHE A 12 -1.05 -9.42 2.37
N GLY A 13 -0.69 -9.22 3.62
CA GLY A 13 -0.76 -10.27 4.62
C GLY A 13 -0.49 -9.76 6.03
N PRO A 14 -0.80 -10.57 7.04
CA PRO A 14 -0.55 -10.18 8.44
C PRO A 14 0.94 -10.10 8.72
N ILE A 15 1.32 -9.14 9.57
CA ILE A 15 2.70 -9.01 10.02
C ILE A 15 2.90 -9.98 11.19
N PRO A 16 3.89 -10.90 11.13
CA PRO A 16 4.15 -11.82 12.23
C PRO A 16 4.38 -11.09 13.54
N CYS A 17 3.95 -11.70 14.62
CA CYS A 17 4.11 -11.21 15.99
C CYS A 17 3.34 -9.93 16.29
N THR A 18 2.39 -9.55 15.45
CA THR A 18 1.47 -8.44 15.73
C THR A 18 0.05 -8.96 15.85
N ARG A 19 -0.77 -8.23 16.61
CA ARG A 19 -2.16 -8.63 16.80
C ARG A 19 -3.05 -8.24 15.63
N ALA A 20 -2.84 -7.06 15.05
CA ALA A 20 -3.78 -6.53 14.05
C ALA A 20 -3.11 -5.65 13.01
N SER A 21 -1.83 -5.83 12.76
CA SER A 21 -1.09 -5.10 11.72
C SER A 21 -0.90 -5.97 10.50
N HIS A 22 -1.08 -5.36 9.32
CA HIS A 22 -0.92 -6.01 8.03
C HIS A 22 0.04 -5.23 7.16
N ASP A 23 0.82 -5.95 6.36
CA ASP A 23 1.62 -5.36 5.29
C ASP A 23 0.85 -5.39 3.99
N LEU A 24 0.91 -4.30 3.25
CA LEU A 24 0.60 -4.30 1.84
C LEU A 24 1.93 -4.35 1.11
N TYR A 25 2.19 -5.45 0.40
CA TYR A 25 3.49 -5.68 -0.22
C TYR A 25 3.64 -4.90 -1.51
N TRP A 26 2.61 -4.95 -2.37
CA TRP A 26 2.58 -4.17 -3.61
C TRP A 26 1.20 -4.14 -4.22
N ILE A 27 1.01 -3.13 -5.07
CA ILE A 27 -0.16 -2.99 -5.94
C ILE A 27 0.38 -2.90 -7.36
N VAL A 28 -0.14 -3.73 -8.24
CA VAL A 28 0.27 -3.77 -9.65
C VAL A 28 -0.93 -3.47 -10.52
N VAL A 29 -0.80 -2.51 -11.42
CA VAL A 29 -1.83 -2.14 -12.40
C VAL A 29 -1.20 -2.24 -13.78
N ARG A 30 -1.91 -2.84 -14.73
CA ARG A 30 -1.45 -2.92 -16.12
C ARG A 30 -1.07 -1.51 -16.61
N PRO A 31 0.06 -1.37 -17.35
CA PRO A 31 0.49 -0.04 -17.80
C PRO A 31 -0.55 0.72 -18.61
N ASP A 32 -1.35 0.03 -19.43
CA ASP A 32 -2.38 0.66 -20.25
C ASP A 32 -3.64 1.02 -19.45
N ARG A 33 -3.69 0.68 -18.17
CA ARG A 33 -4.83 0.98 -17.29
C ARG A 33 -4.46 1.90 -16.13
N GLN A 34 -3.24 2.38 -16.09
CA GLN A 34 -2.81 3.33 -15.06
C GLN A 34 -3.46 4.69 -15.28
N GLY A 35 -3.69 5.43 -14.19
CA GLY A 35 -4.31 6.74 -14.24
C GLY A 35 -5.84 6.73 -14.25
N GLY A 36 -6.48 5.56 -14.28
CA GLY A 36 -7.95 5.45 -14.30
C GLY A 36 -8.59 5.17 -12.94
N GLY A 37 -7.85 5.32 -11.84
CA GLY A 37 -8.38 5.06 -10.50
C GLY A 37 -8.38 3.61 -10.09
N LEU A 38 -7.84 2.70 -10.91
CA LEU A 38 -7.83 1.26 -10.60
C LEU A 38 -6.95 0.97 -9.38
N GLY A 39 -5.78 1.62 -9.25
CA GLY A 39 -4.92 1.45 -8.08
C GLY A 39 -5.62 1.83 -6.79
N ARG A 40 -6.38 2.90 -6.81
CA ARG A 40 -7.17 3.34 -5.64
C ARG A 40 -8.25 2.33 -5.29
N ARG A 41 -8.91 1.75 -6.30
CA ARG A 41 -9.94 0.73 -6.06
C ARG A 41 -9.34 -0.57 -5.53
N LEU A 42 -8.18 -0.97 -6.05
CA LEU A 42 -7.45 -2.15 -5.53
C LEU A 42 -7.05 -1.95 -4.09
N LEU A 43 -6.54 -0.77 -3.75
CA LEU A 43 -6.15 -0.45 -2.38
C LEU A 43 -7.36 -0.49 -1.45
N ALA A 44 -8.47 0.12 -1.85
CA ALA A 44 -9.70 0.10 -1.06
C ALA A 44 -10.21 -1.34 -0.84
N ALA A 45 -10.14 -2.18 -1.87
CA ALA A 45 -10.55 -3.58 -1.77
C ALA A 45 -9.64 -4.36 -0.81
N ALA A 46 -8.34 -4.13 -0.87
CA ALA A 46 -7.38 -4.75 0.05
C ALA A 46 -7.65 -4.32 1.49
N GLU A 47 -7.89 -3.03 1.72
CA GLU A 47 -8.21 -2.50 3.05
C GLU A 47 -9.48 -3.13 3.61
N ALA A 48 -10.50 -3.29 2.76
CA ALA A 48 -11.76 -3.92 3.19
C ALA A 48 -11.54 -5.37 3.63
N ARG A 49 -10.71 -6.12 2.90
CA ARG A 49 -10.39 -7.50 3.26
C ARG A 49 -9.57 -7.59 4.54
N ILE A 50 -8.60 -6.69 4.71
CA ILE A 50 -7.79 -6.61 5.91
C ILE A 50 -8.68 -6.29 7.12
N ALA A 51 -9.59 -5.32 6.98
CA ALA A 51 -10.50 -4.95 8.05
C ALA A 51 -11.43 -6.12 8.41
N ALA A 52 -11.95 -6.85 7.40
CA ALA A 52 -12.80 -8.01 7.63
C ALA A 52 -12.06 -9.14 8.36
N ALA A 53 -10.75 -9.24 8.19
CA ALA A 53 -9.91 -10.20 8.88
C ALA A 53 -9.46 -9.72 10.27
N GLY A 54 -9.95 -8.57 10.73
CA GLY A 54 -9.61 -8.01 12.04
C GLY A 54 -8.39 -7.08 12.03
N GLY A 55 -7.85 -6.75 10.86
CA GLY A 55 -6.71 -5.84 10.76
C GLY A 55 -7.10 -4.42 11.13
N ARG A 56 -6.20 -3.72 11.82
CA ARG A 56 -6.44 -2.34 12.27
C ARG A 56 -5.46 -1.34 11.67
N ARG A 57 -4.30 -1.80 11.24
CA ARG A 57 -3.27 -0.96 10.63
C ARG A 57 -2.72 -1.61 9.40
N VAL A 58 -2.49 -0.80 8.37
CA VAL A 58 -1.86 -1.25 7.12
C VAL A 58 -0.57 -0.49 6.95
N TYR A 59 0.52 -1.21 6.71
CA TYR A 59 1.83 -0.64 6.48
C TYR A 59 2.27 -0.87 5.04
N ILE A 60 2.87 0.15 4.44
CA ILE A 60 3.41 0.08 3.08
C ILE A 60 4.81 0.67 3.12
N ASP A 61 5.79 -0.06 2.58
CA ASP A 61 7.15 0.41 2.46
C ASP A 61 7.42 0.85 1.03
N THR A 62 8.17 1.94 0.87
CA THR A 62 8.58 2.39 -0.45
C THR A 62 9.94 3.08 -0.37
N SER A 63 10.63 3.13 -1.52
CA SER A 63 11.91 3.83 -1.62
C SER A 63 11.73 5.33 -1.45
N SER A 64 12.75 5.98 -0.87
CA SER A 64 12.78 7.44 -0.71
C SER A 64 13.29 8.16 -1.95
N ARG A 65 13.73 7.44 -3.00
CA ARG A 65 14.27 8.07 -4.21
C ARG A 65 13.22 8.92 -4.93
N ALA A 66 13.70 9.95 -5.63
CA ALA A 66 12.83 10.90 -6.32
C ALA A 66 11.93 10.23 -7.36
N GLN A 67 12.39 9.16 -8.02
CA GLN A 67 11.59 8.45 -9.01
C GLN A 67 10.32 7.83 -8.42
N TYR A 68 10.28 7.63 -7.10
CA TYR A 68 9.11 7.08 -6.41
C TYR A 68 8.26 8.16 -5.73
N ALA A 69 8.55 9.44 -5.98
CA ALA A 69 7.74 10.53 -5.41
C ALA A 69 6.26 10.42 -5.79
N PRO A 70 5.89 10.08 -7.04
CA PRO A 70 4.48 9.88 -7.39
C PRO A 70 3.82 8.76 -6.61
N THR A 71 4.55 7.67 -6.33
CA THR A 71 4.05 6.55 -5.54
C THR A 71 3.76 6.99 -4.12
N ARG A 72 4.69 7.73 -3.50
CA ARG A 72 4.48 8.26 -2.15
C ARG A 72 3.29 9.22 -2.10
N ALA A 73 3.15 10.08 -3.11
CA ALA A 73 2.02 11.00 -3.20
C ALA A 73 0.68 10.24 -3.32
N PHE A 74 0.67 9.14 -4.07
CA PHE A 74 -0.51 8.29 -4.21
C PHE A 74 -0.94 7.73 -2.85
N TYR A 75 0.00 7.20 -2.07
CA TYR A 75 -0.33 6.66 -0.75
C TYR A 75 -0.86 7.74 0.19
N ARG A 76 -0.26 8.94 0.17
CA ARG A 76 -0.77 10.06 0.97
C ARG A 76 -2.18 10.45 0.55
N ALA A 77 -2.45 10.48 -0.75
CA ALA A 77 -3.78 10.78 -1.27
C ALA A 77 -4.82 9.74 -0.86
N CYS A 78 -4.38 8.51 -0.63
CA CYS A 78 -5.26 7.42 -0.18
C CYS A 78 -5.40 7.36 1.35
N GLY A 79 -4.86 8.32 2.08
CA GLY A 79 -5.04 8.41 3.52
C GLY A 79 -3.92 7.81 4.36
N PHE A 80 -2.82 7.40 3.72
CA PHE A 80 -1.65 6.94 4.44
C PHE A 80 -0.79 8.12 4.88
N HIS A 81 -0.08 7.96 5.99
CA HIS A 81 0.90 8.96 6.41
C HIS A 81 2.25 8.28 6.63
N GLN A 82 3.31 9.05 6.48
CA GLN A 82 4.66 8.52 6.66
C GLN A 82 4.97 8.44 8.15
N GLU A 83 5.18 7.22 8.64
CA GLU A 83 5.53 6.97 10.03
C GLU A 83 7.03 7.08 10.27
N ALA A 84 7.83 6.66 9.31
CA ALA A 84 9.28 6.58 9.50
C ALA A 84 10.01 6.67 8.17
N LEU A 85 11.29 7.02 8.27
CA LEU A 85 12.23 6.97 7.16
C LEU A 85 13.52 6.35 7.68
N LEU A 86 13.89 5.20 7.10
CA LEU A 86 15.13 4.53 7.44
C LEU A 86 16.17 4.87 6.38
N ALA A 87 17.10 5.77 6.73
CA ALA A 87 18.10 6.25 5.78
C ALA A 87 18.97 5.09 5.28
N ASP A 88 19.29 5.10 4.00
CA ASP A 88 20.21 4.15 3.36
C ASP A 88 19.81 2.68 3.57
N PHE A 89 18.52 2.40 3.74
CA PHE A 89 18.05 1.04 4.03
C PHE A 89 18.28 0.09 2.86
N TYR A 90 17.90 0.51 1.64
CA TYR A 90 18.05 -0.32 0.45
C TYR A 90 19.44 -0.19 -0.16
N ASP A 91 20.00 1.01 -0.11
CA ASP A 91 21.32 1.33 -0.63
C ASP A 91 21.67 2.74 -0.18
N GLN A 92 22.90 3.15 -0.39
CA GLN A 92 23.33 4.52 -0.09
C GLN A 92 22.46 5.50 -0.88
N GLY A 93 21.84 6.44 -0.19
CA GLY A 93 20.92 7.41 -0.80
C GLY A 93 19.54 6.86 -1.11
N ASP A 94 19.24 5.62 -0.73
CA ASP A 94 17.95 4.99 -0.97
C ASP A 94 17.36 4.49 0.33
N GLY A 95 16.59 5.35 0.98
CA GLY A 95 15.96 5.04 2.26
C GLY A 95 14.64 4.30 2.10
N LYS A 96 14.21 3.70 3.20
CA LYS A 96 12.91 3.05 3.29
C LYS A 96 11.94 4.01 3.98
N ALA A 97 10.93 4.46 3.23
CA ALA A 97 9.83 5.23 3.79
C ALA A 97 8.72 4.26 4.18
N ILE A 98 8.29 4.33 5.43
CA ILE A 98 7.23 3.46 5.96
C ILE A 98 5.97 4.28 6.12
N PHE A 99 4.93 3.90 5.41
CA PHE A 99 3.62 4.54 5.48
C PHE A 99 2.65 3.67 6.24
N CYS A 100 1.72 4.30 6.95
CA CYS A 100 0.71 3.61 7.74
C CYS A 100 -0.65 4.25 7.56
N LYS A 101 -1.68 3.41 7.54
CA LYS A 101 -3.07 3.86 7.61
C LYS A 101 -3.78 3.08 8.70
N VAL A 102 -4.48 3.80 9.58
CA VAL A 102 -5.33 3.18 10.60
C VAL A 102 -6.69 2.91 9.98
N LEU A 103 -7.13 1.65 10.04
CA LEU A 103 -8.44 1.27 9.55
C LEU A 103 -9.45 1.39 10.68
N HIS A 104 -10.59 2.00 10.36
CA HIS A 104 -11.68 2.08 11.32
C HIS A 104 -12.58 0.86 11.12
N PRO A 105 -12.97 0.15 12.22
CA PRO A 105 -13.87 -0.98 12.08
C PRO A 105 -15.21 -0.52 11.53
N PRO A 106 -15.92 -1.37 10.75
CA PRO A 106 -17.26 -1.05 10.29
C PRO A 106 -18.20 -0.88 11.49
N ARG A 107 -19.08 0.08 11.39
CA ARG A 107 -20.08 0.34 12.45
C ARG A 107 -21.30 -0.54 12.25
#